data_c351012afb981c13e16d14afae742586
#
_entry.id   c351012afb981c13e16d14afae742586
#
_cell.length_a   1.000
_cell.length_b   1.000
_cell.length_c   1.000
_cell.angle_alpha   90.00
_cell.angle_beta   90.00
_cell.angle_gamma   90.00
#
_symmetry.space_group_name_H-M   'P 1'
#
loop_
_entity.id
_entity.type
_entity.pdbx_description
1 polymer ?
#
loop_
_entity_poly.entity_id
_entity_poly.type
_entity_poly.pdbx_seq_one_letter_code
_entity_poly.pdbx_strand_id
1 'polypeptide(L)'
;MRILYDDVGCWRFWFHRNFFNEMRKYNIQIEPFIPNKFPILGGKLNYRNHRKIVVIDGYIGYTGGINIGDEYLGMNKKFGYWRDTHIRVEGTSVYMLQMVFLTDWYYTTKEILLTKKIFP
;
A
#
# COMPACT_ATOMS: atom_id res chain seq x y z
N MET A 1 5.04 -10.88 -4.78
CA MET A 1 4.79 -9.67 -3.96
C MET A 1 3.39 -9.15 -4.26
N ARG A 2 2.71 -8.52 -3.27
CA ARG A 2 1.38 -7.90 -3.43
C ARG A 2 1.42 -6.47 -2.95
N ILE A 3 0.76 -5.59 -3.68
CA ILE A 3 0.71 -4.15 -3.38
C ILE A 3 -0.73 -3.67 -3.49
N LEU A 4 -1.20 -2.97 -2.46
CA LEU A 4 -2.41 -2.14 -2.52
C LEU A 4 -1.99 -0.67 -2.53
N TYR A 5 -2.58 0.11 -3.41
CA TYR A 5 -2.34 1.55 -3.46
C TYR A 5 -3.65 2.34 -3.36
N ASP A 6 -3.56 3.53 -2.78
CA ASP A 6 -4.69 4.48 -2.76
C ASP A 6 -4.87 5.10 -4.15
N ASP A 7 -5.95 4.77 -4.81
CA ASP A 7 -6.25 5.22 -6.19
C ASP A 7 -6.30 6.75 -6.29
N VAL A 8 -6.92 7.41 -5.32
CA VAL A 8 -7.02 8.88 -5.29
C VAL A 8 -5.65 9.52 -4.97
N GLY A 9 -4.90 8.95 -4.02
CA GLY A 9 -3.57 9.45 -3.64
C GLY A 9 -2.55 9.27 -4.76
N CYS A 10 -2.73 8.25 -5.58
CA CYS A 10 -1.86 7.93 -6.71
C CYS A 10 -2.35 8.49 -8.04
N TRP A 11 -3.33 9.39 -8.07
CA TRP A 11 -3.88 9.93 -9.31
C TRP A 11 -2.82 10.48 -10.28
N ARG A 12 -1.76 11.10 -9.79
CA ARG A 12 -0.63 11.54 -10.62
C ARG A 12 0.10 10.38 -11.30
N PHE A 13 0.08 9.16 -10.72
CA PHE A 13 0.63 7.95 -11.31
C PHE A 13 -0.25 7.37 -12.42
N TRP A 14 -1.48 7.82 -12.57
CA TRP A 14 -2.35 7.38 -13.66
C TRP A 14 -1.75 7.66 -15.04
N PHE A 15 -0.93 8.69 -15.14
CA PHE A 15 -0.13 9.00 -16.33
C PHE A 15 1.03 8.01 -16.55
N HIS A 16 1.37 7.20 -15.55
CA HIS A 16 2.45 6.21 -15.60
C HIS A 16 1.91 4.76 -15.62
N ARG A 17 0.90 4.49 -16.44
CA ARG A 17 0.36 3.11 -16.64
C ARG A 17 1.47 2.11 -16.96
N ASN A 18 2.53 2.55 -17.62
CA ASN A 18 3.71 1.73 -17.92
C ASN A 18 4.42 1.22 -16.66
N PHE A 19 4.47 2.01 -15.59
CA PHE A 19 5.09 1.59 -14.33
C PHE A 19 4.39 0.38 -13.69
N PHE A 20 3.06 0.40 -13.61
CA PHE A 20 2.32 -0.74 -13.07
C PHE A 20 2.43 -1.98 -13.96
N ASN A 21 2.47 -1.79 -15.28
CA ASN A 21 2.67 -2.89 -16.22
C ASN A 21 4.07 -3.50 -16.10
N GLU A 22 5.10 -2.67 -15.87
CA GLU A 22 6.44 -3.16 -15.59
C GLU A 22 6.48 -4.00 -14.30
N MET A 23 5.87 -3.53 -13.22
CA MET A 23 5.81 -4.29 -11.96
C MET A 23 5.15 -5.65 -12.13
N ARG A 24 4.08 -5.73 -12.93
CA ARG A 24 3.38 -6.99 -13.23
C ARG A 24 4.27 -7.99 -13.97
N LYS A 25 5.20 -7.55 -14.82
CA LYS A 25 6.19 -8.43 -15.48
C LYS A 25 7.09 -9.17 -14.49
N TYR A 26 7.29 -8.60 -13.31
CA TYR A 26 8.07 -9.20 -12.22
C TYR A 26 7.22 -10.00 -11.21
N ASN A 27 6.03 -10.47 -11.63
CA ASN A 27 5.09 -11.19 -10.76
C ASN A 27 4.64 -10.39 -9.52
N ILE A 28 4.56 -9.08 -9.64
CA ILE A 28 4.01 -8.21 -8.61
C ILE A 28 2.52 -8.00 -8.90
N GLN A 29 1.68 -8.47 -8.00
CA GLN A 29 0.24 -8.19 -8.02
C GLN A 29 0.04 -6.79 -7.43
N ILE A 30 -0.55 -5.88 -8.20
CA ILE A 30 -0.77 -4.50 -7.78
C ILE A 30 -2.21 -4.09 -8.10
N GLU A 31 -2.94 -3.70 -7.06
CA GLU A 31 -4.37 -3.41 -7.14
C GLU A 31 -4.71 -2.08 -6.47
N PRO A 32 -5.63 -1.28 -7.06
CA PRO A 32 -6.13 -0.07 -6.42
C PRO A 32 -7.10 -0.43 -5.29
N PHE A 33 -6.86 0.11 -4.11
CA PHE A 33 -7.81 -0.06 -3.00
C PHE A 33 -9.10 0.70 -3.29
N ILE A 34 -10.22 -0.02 -3.38
CA ILE A 34 -11.56 0.51 -3.73
C ILE A 34 -11.48 1.45 -4.94
N PRO A 35 -11.32 0.91 -6.16
CA PRO A 35 -11.17 1.73 -7.35
C PRO A 35 -12.37 2.66 -7.52
N ASN A 36 -12.09 3.95 -7.63
CA ASN A 36 -13.10 4.98 -7.78
C ASN A 36 -13.52 5.07 -9.26
N LYS A 37 -14.42 4.17 -9.70
CA LYS A 37 -14.91 4.13 -11.10
C LYS A 37 -15.64 5.42 -11.51
N PHE A 38 -16.19 6.16 -10.53
CA PHE A 38 -16.90 7.43 -10.76
C PHE A 38 -16.61 8.41 -9.60
N PRO A 39 -15.51 9.19 -9.67
CA PRO A 39 -15.13 10.09 -8.57
C PRO A 39 -16.13 11.22 -8.29
N ILE A 40 -16.95 11.59 -9.29
CA ILE A 40 -17.84 12.77 -9.20
C ILE A 40 -19.24 12.42 -8.66
N LEU A 41 -19.71 11.18 -8.81
CA LEU A 41 -21.11 10.79 -8.51
C LEU A 41 -21.29 9.87 -7.31
N GLY A 42 -20.23 9.46 -6.63
CA GLY A 42 -20.33 8.29 -5.74
C GLY A 42 -19.96 8.48 -4.30
N GLY A 43 -19.93 9.63 -3.65
CA GLY A 43 -19.73 9.72 -2.18
C GLY A 43 -18.55 8.92 -1.55
N LYS A 44 -17.78 8.21 -2.40
CA LYS A 44 -16.70 7.30 -1.98
C LYS A 44 -15.33 7.98 -1.83
N LEU A 45 -15.25 9.29 -2.02
CA LEU A 45 -14.02 10.07 -1.82
C LEU A 45 -13.43 9.93 -0.41
N ASN A 46 -14.26 9.55 0.56
CA ASN A 46 -13.82 9.33 1.95
C ASN A 46 -13.30 7.92 2.22
N TYR A 47 -13.46 6.96 1.31
CA TYR A 47 -12.97 5.60 1.47
C TYR A 47 -11.54 5.48 0.92
N ARG A 48 -10.60 6.13 1.63
CA ARG A 48 -9.17 6.12 1.29
C ARG A 48 -8.41 5.18 2.21
N ASN A 49 -7.38 4.54 1.66
CA ASN A 49 -6.46 3.75 2.47
C ASN A 49 -5.19 4.56 2.75
N HIS A 50 -5.11 5.15 3.94
CA HIS A 50 -3.95 5.91 4.40
C HIS A 50 -2.92 5.06 5.15
N ARG A 51 -3.16 3.76 5.30
CA ARG A 51 -2.25 2.87 6.00
C ARG A 51 -0.97 2.67 5.19
N LYS A 52 0.17 2.84 5.84
CA LYS A 52 1.48 2.52 5.30
C LYS A 52 1.94 1.27 6.01
N ILE A 53 1.72 0.14 5.39
CA ILE A 53 2.03 -1.19 5.93
C ILE A 53 2.88 -1.93 4.94
N VAL A 54 4.01 -2.44 5.40
CA VAL A 54 4.84 -3.41 4.67
C VAL A 54 5.01 -4.62 5.56
N VAL A 55 4.75 -5.81 5.01
CA VAL A 55 5.04 -7.08 5.69
C VAL A 55 5.95 -7.90 4.81
N ILE A 56 7.02 -8.41 5.41
CA ILE A 56 8.01 -9.25 4.76
C ILE A 56 8.01 -10.60 5.45
N ASP A 57 7.71 -11.64 4.67
CA ASP A 57 7.71 -13.05 5.08
C ASP A 57 6.89 -13.36 6.34
N GLY A 58 5.90 -12.52 6.66
CA GLY A 58 5.06 -12.67 7.85
C GLY A 58 5.76 -12.40 9.17
N TYR A 59 7.04 -12.02 9.16
CA TYR A 59 7.87 -11.88 10.35
C TYR A 59 8.41 -10.48 10.60
N ILE A 60 8.64 -9.68 9.55
CA ILE A 60 9.08 -8.29 9.64
C ILE A 60 7.96 -7.39 9.15
N GLY A 61 7.62 -6.38 9.92
CA GLY A 61 6.60 -5.39 9.57
C GLY A 61 7.13 -3.97 9.68
N TYR A 62 6.64 -3.09 8.80
CA TYR A 62 6.87 -1.65 8.88
C TYR A 62 5.54 -0.93 8.82
N THR A 63 5.40 0.11 9.65
CA THR A 63 4.23 1.00 9.60
C THR A 63 4.56 2.38 10.13
N GLY A 64 3.86 3.40 9.67
CA GLY A 64 4.08 4.78 10.09
C GLY A 64 3.51 5.80 9.11
N GLY A 65 4.08 7.00 9.10
CA GLY A 65 3.61 8.12 8.28
C GLY A 65 4.26 8.23 6.89
N ILE A 66 5.41 7.59 6.66
CA ILE A 66 6.20 7.73 5.43
C ILE A 66 5.47 7.09 4.25
N ASN A 67 5.21 7.87 3.19
CA ASN A 67 4.80 7.34 1.89
C ASN A 67 6.02 7.14 0.97
N ILE A 68 5.78 6.56 -0.20
CA ILE A 68 6.76 6.49 -1.27
C ILE A 68 6.66 7.77 -2.08
N GLY A 69 7.67 8.63 -1.98
CA GLY A 69 7.73 9.92 -2.68
C GLY A 69 8.99 10.70 -2.32
N ASP A 70 9.47 11.52 -3.24
CA ASP A 70 10.69 12.33 -3.10
C ASP A 70 10.61 13.32 -1.95
N GLU A 71 9.41 13.80 -1.62
CA GLU A 71 9.17 14.70 -0.49
C GLU A 71 9.54 14.06 0.84
N TYR A 72 9.25 12.76 1.03
CA TYR A 72 9.56 12.03 2.26
C TYR A 72 11.05 11.74 2.43
N LEU A 73 11.80 11.78 1.33
CA LEU A 73 13.26 11.61 1.31
C LEU A 73 14.00 12.95 1.43
N GLY A 74 13.29 14.09 1.58
CA GLY A 74 13.88 15.41 1.58
C GLY A 74 14.43 15.85 0.21
N MET A 75 14.09 15.15 -0.86
CA MET A 75 14.55 15.44 -2.23
C MET A 75 13.72 16.54 -2.91
N ASN A 76 12.55 16.84 -2.38
CA ASN A 76 11.69 17.88 -2.92
C ASN A 76 12.08 19.25 -2.36
N LYS A 77 12.66 20.11 -3.21
CA LYS A 77 13.14 21.44 -2.81
C LYS A 77 12.06 22.36 -2.22
N LYS A 78 10.78 22.16 -2.57
CA LYS A 78 9.66 22.95 -2.05
C LYS A 78 9.36 22.66 -0.59
N PHE A 79 9.47 21.39 -0.19
CA PHE A 79 9.16 20.95 1.17
C PHE A 79 10.41 20.87 2.07
N GLY A 80 11.62 20.78 1.47
CA GLY A 80 12.87 20.69 2.21
C GLY A 80 12.97 19.40 3.02
N TYR A 81 13.52 19.52 4.25
CA TYR A 81 13.66 18.39 5.15
C TYR A 81 12.28 17.93 5.66
N TRP A 82 11.98 16.64 5.45
CA TRP A 82 10.75 16.01 5.92
C TRP A 82 11.03 15.13 7.14
N ARG A 83 10.35 15.40 8.26
CA ARG A 83 10.41 14.56 9.46
C ARG A 83 9.14 13.74 9.59
N ASP A 84 9.30 12.43 9.73
CA ASP A 84 8.18 11.51 9.97
C ASP A 84 8.60 10.42 10.96
N THR A 85 7.64 9.62 11.41
CA THR A 85 7.87 8.47 12.27
C THR A 85 7.42 7.21 11.56
N HIS A 86 8.32 6.25 11.45
CA HIS A 86 8.07 4.93 10.89
C HIS A 86 8.73 3.90 11.80
N ILE A 87 8.01 2.84 12.14
CA ILE A 87 8.51 1.79 13.03
C ILE A 87 8.71 0.50 12.28
N ARG A 88 9.70 -0.26 12.70
CA ARG A 88 9.93 -1.65 12.34
C ARG A 88 9.55 -2.53 13.51
N VAL A 89 8.77 -3.57 13.27
CA VAL A 89 8.38 -4.58 14.24
C VAL A 89 8.76 -5.95 13.74
N GLU A 90 9.00 -6.89 14.65
CA GLU A 90 9.37 -8.26 14.34
C GLU A 90 8.56 -9.27 15.17
N GLY A 91 8.51 -10.50 14.67
CA GLY A 91 7.87 -11.63 15.32
C GLY A 91 6.35 -11.56 15.27
N THR A 92 5.69 -12.11 16.30
CA THR A 92 4.23 -12.33 16.31
C THR A 92 3.39 -11.04 16.20
N SER A 93 3.95 -9.89 16.62
CA SER A 93 3.28 -8.59 16.47
C SER A 93 2.99 -8.23 15.01
N VAL A 94 3.77 -8.77 14.07
CA VAL A 94 3.60 -8.56 12.63
C VAL A 94 2.29 -9.16 12.12
N TYR A 95 1.77 -10.19 12.80
CA TYR A 95 0.50 -10.82 12.40
C TYR A 95 -0.67 -9.85 12.38
N MET A 96 -0.68 -8.85 13.26
CA MET A 96 -1.73 -7.81 13.24
C MET A 96 -1.65 -6.98 11.96
N LEU A 97 -0.45 -6.56 11.54
CA LEU A 97 -0.24 -5.84 10.28
C LEU A 97 -0.60 -6.72 9.07
N GLN A 98 -0.21 -7.99 9.12
CA GLN A 98 -0.53 -8.98 8.10
C GLN A 98 -2.05 -9.15 7.97
N MET A 99 -2.78 -9.29 9.07
CA MET A 99 -4.24 -9.43 9.05
C MET A 99 -4.92 -8.20 8.47
N VAL A 100 -4.47 -6.99 8.82
CA VAL A 100 -5.00 -5.75 8.23
C VAL A 100 -4.80 -5.75 6.72
N PHE A 101 -3.59 -6.06 6.25
CA PHE A 101 -3.30 -6.14 4.81
C PHE A 101 -4.17 -7.18 4.11
N LEU A 102 -4.29 -8.40 4.66
CA LEU A 102 -5.07 -9.48 4.07
C LEU A 102 -6.57 -9.15 3.99
N THR A 103 -7.07 -8.45 5.00
CA THR A 103 -8.47 -7.98 5.02
C THR A 103 -8.70 -6.96 3.90
N ASP A 104 -7.81 -5.98 3.77
CA ASP A 104 -7.87 -4.97 2.70
C ASP A 104 -7.71 -5.62 1.32
N TRP A 105 -6.82 -6.62 1.19
CA TRP A 105 -6.62 -7.39 -0.05
C TRP A 105 -7.90 -8.15 -0.43
N TYR A 106 -8.46 -8.92 0.50
CA TYR A 106 -9.72 -9.63 0.26
C TYR A 106 -10.86 -8.68 -0.09
N TYR A 107 -10.95 -7.56 0.60
CA TYR A 107 -11.99 -6.57 0.32
C TYR A 107 -11.90 -6.05 -1.12
N THR A 108 -10.69 -5.87 -1.61
CA THR A 108 -10.41 -5.33 -2.95
C THR A 108 -10.56 -6.39 -4.05
N THR A 109 -9.95 -7.56 -3.85
CA THR A 109 -9.78 -8.58 -4.93
C THR A 109 -10.74 -9.76 -4.81
N LYS A 110 -11.34 -9.97 -3.64
CA LYS A 110 -12.10 -11.18 -3.24
C LYS A 110 -11.24 -12.45 -3.16
N GLU A 111 -9.92 -12.32 -3.26
CA GLU A 111 -8.98 -13.43 -3.10
C GLU A 111 -8.69 -13.70 -1.63
N ILE A 112 -8.89 -14.95 -1.19
CA ILE A 112 -8.54 -15.40 0.17
C ILE A 112 -7.12 -15.94 0.17
N LEU A 113 -6.25 -15.30 0.97
CA LEU A 113 -4.83 -15.63 1.09
C LEU A 113 -4.53 -16.24 2.47
N LEU A 114 -4.97 -17.48 2.69
CA LEU A 114 -4.69 -18.20 3.94
C LEU A 114 -3.78 -19.40 3.63
N THR A 115 -2.49 -19.18 3.61
CA THR A 115 -1.50 -20.23 3.40
C THR A 115 -0.44 -20.22 4.50
N LYS A 116 0.18 -21.38 4.79
CA LYS A 116 1.32 -21.48 5.75
C LYS A 116 2.51 -20.58 5.39
N LYS A 117 2.61 -20.08 4.15
CA LYS A 117 3.64 -19.13 3.74
C LYS A 117 3.36 -17.69 4.20
N ILE A 118 2.13 -17.41 4.60
CA ILE A 118 1.70 -16.07 5.03
C ILE A 118 1.76 -15.96 6.55
N PHE A 119 1.54 -17.07 7.23
CA PHE A 119 1.67 -17.21 8.69
C PHE A 119 2.66 -18.34 8.97
N PRO A 120 3.97 -18.05 9.01
CA PRO A 120 5.00 -19.03 9.32
C PRO A 120 4.97 -19.52 10.75
#